data_dabb8231df567ac9c7453b2c884f5c2b
#
_entry.id   dabb8231df567ac9c7453b2c884f5c2b
#
_cell.length_a   1.000
_cell.length_b   1.000
_cell.length_c   1.000
_cell.angle_alpha   90.00
_cell.angle_beta   90.00
_cell.angle_gamma   90.00
#
_symmetry.space_group_name_H-M   'P 1'
#
loop_
_entity.id
_entity.type
_entity.pdbx_description
1 polymer ?
#
loop_
_entity_poly.entity_id
_entity_poly.type
_entity_poly.pdbx_seq_one_letter_code
_entity_poly.pdbx_strand_id
1 'polypeptide(L)'
;MAAVAEVGGAMRYRVWTVLAAVGLLALAYLCRTEVFLAIGLLDDSLTSDNPLTRHTAQLEIRAAQGLLGFGAVLMFAVGIWGERIAATGWARALRSLPDRLTPGGEALRLRLFGPSLAITLAATVVITAYAVWGDRFLSFDMMGKINFEDGLIENCQAIFFALAGVLSLIWAAKGRPNGGRRFTWLLLGLGFIFLTGEEISWGQRIFGFATPEAIEVVNVQKEFNLHNLLGYLFDHLFILGFFLWGAVLPLLYQWVADLRRIVVATGFPLPSAGLAVGMVLASLMQEPLVTRVFVPVGGLRVAEIREFLSALCFLLLMYEVGKLHHVGRAE
;
A
#
# COMPACT_ATOMS: atom_id res chain seq x y z
N MET A 1 34.69 30.36 -1.05
CA MET A 1 34.44 28.92 -0.80
C MET A 1 32.93 28.58 -0.70
N ALA A 2 32.07 29.39 -0.06
CA ALA A 2 30.64 29.14 0.01
C ALA A 2 29.93 29.09 -1.38
N ALA A 3 30.24 30.01 -2.29
CA ALA A 3 29.65 30.05 -3.63
C ALA A 3 30.01 28.83 -4.49
N VAL A 4 31.19 28.21 -4.33
CA VAL A 4 31.60 26.99 -5.05
C VAL A 4 30.87 25.78 -4.51
N ALA A 5 30.58 25.72 -3.21
CA ALA A 5 29.80 24.65 -2.59
C ALA A 5 28.31 24.71 -2.99
N GLU A 6 27.76 25.91 -3.15
CA GLU A 6 26.38 26.14 -3.60
C GLU A 6 26.18 25.75 -5.08
N VAL A 7 27.12 26.11 -5.96
CA VAL A 7 27.11 25.72 -7.38
C VAL A 7 27.26 24.20 -7.54
N GLY A 8 28.10 23.57 -6.72
CA GLY A 8 28.25 22.11 -6.70
C GLY A 8 26.97 21.38 -6.25
N GLY A 9 26.23 21.95 -5.29
CA GLY A 9 24.96 21.41 -4.81
C GLY A 9 23.85 21.51 -5.87
N ALA A 10 23.71 22.64 -6.52
CA ALA A 10 22.72 22.88 -7.57
C ALA A 10 22.97 21.98 -8.81
N MET A 11 24.22 21.81 -9.20
CA MET A 11 24.58 20.93 -10.33
C MET A 11 24.30 19.44 -10.02
N ARG A 12 24.65 18.98 -8.82
CA ARG A 12 24.33 17.60 -8.36
C ARG A 12 22.84 17.32 -8.37
N TYR A 13 22.02 18.24 -7.88
CA TYR A 13 20.57 18.11 -7.85
C TYR A 13 19.98 17.96 -9.26
N ARG A 14 20.39 18.80 -10.23
CA ARG A 14 19.93 18.71 -11.62
C ARG A 14 20.32 17.38 -12.28
N VAL A 15 21.51 16.88 -12.02
CA VAL A 15 21.95 15.56 -12.51
C VAL A 15 21.03 14.45 -11.97
N TRP A 16 20.74 14.44 -10.68
CA TRP A 16 19.87 13.41 -10.10
C TRP A 16 18.44 13.46 -10.61
N THR A 17 17.87 14.65 -10.82
CA THR A 17 16.52 14.77 -11.37
C THR A 17 16.47 14.31 -12.84
N VAL A 18 17.49 14.58 -13.63
CA VAL A 18 17.59 14.10 -15.01
C VAL A 18 17.75 12.56 -15.03
N LEU A 19 18.63 12.00 -14.19
CA LEU A 19 18.79 10.55 -14.08
C LEU A 19 17.48 9.86 -13.65
N ALA A 20 16.78 10.44 -12.68
CA ALA A 20 15.48 9.94 -12.25
C ALA A 20 14.44 9.99 -13.39
N ALA A 21 14.40 11.10 -14.15
CA ALA A 21 13.51 11.23 -15.30
C ALA A 21 13.81 10.20 -16.39
N VAL A 22 15.09 10.01 -16.72
CA VAL A 22 15.52 8.99 -17.69
C VAL A 22 15.18 7.59 -17.21
N GLY A 23 15.39 7.29 -15.91
CA GLY A 23 15.00 6.01 -15.31
C GLY A 23 13.49 5.74 -15.40
N LEU A 24 12.66 6.75 -15.12
CA LEU A 24 11.19 6.66 -15.25
C LEU A 24 10.76 6.44 -16.71
N LEU A 25 11.41 7.12 -17.68
CA LEU A 25 11.14 6.90 -19.10
C LEU A 25 11.57 5.49 -19.54
N ALA A 26 12.70 4.99 -19.06
CA ALA A 26 13.13 3.62 -19.34
C ALA A 26 12.12 2.60 -18.76
N LEU A 27 11.64 2.81 -17.53
CA LEU A 27 10.58 1.99 -16.94
C LEU A 27 9.27 2.07 -17.75
N ALA A 28 8.86 3.28 -18.17
CA ALA A 28 7.68 3.44 -19.03
C ALA A 28 7.84 2.69 -20.37
N TYR A 29 9.03 2.70 -20.92
CA TYR A 29 9.35 1.95 -22.14
C TYR A 29 9.28 0.43 -21.92
N LEU A 30 9.69 -0.07 -20.75
CA LEU A 30 9.62 -1.48 -20.40
C LEU A 30 8.21 -1.94 -20.00
N CYS A 31 7.32 -1.02 -19.60
CA CYS A 31 5.91 -1.33 -19.33
C CYS A 31 5.14 -1.57 -20.64
N ARG A 32 5.36 -2.74 -21.25
CA ARG A 32 4.70 -3.17 -22.50
C ARG A 32 4.11 -4.54 -22.35
N THR A 33 3.04 -4.80 -23.08
CA THR A 33 2.36 -6.10 -23.08
C THR A 33 3.35 -7.24 -23.34
N GLU A 34 4.26 -7.08 -24.29
CA GLU A 34 5.25 -8.10 -24.65
C GLU A 34 6.21 -8.40 -23.50
N VAL A 35 6.61 -7.37 -22.73
CA VAL A 35 7.48 -7.55 -21.57
C VAL A 35 6.74 -8.25 -20.43
N PHE A 36 5.49 -7.84 -20.16
CA PHE A 36 4.67 -8.47 -19.13
C PHE A 36 4.41 -9.95 -19.42
N LEU A 37 4.09 -10.29 -20.66
CA LEU A 37 3.95 -11.69 -21.10
C LEU A 37 5.27 -12.46 -20.98
N ALA A 38 6.40 -11.85 -21.37
CA ALA A 38 7.71 -12.52 -21.33
C ALA A 38 8.17 -12.85 -19.91
N ILE A 39 7.77 -12.07 -18.90
CA ILE A 39 8.10 -12.30 -17.48
C ILE A 39 6.98 -13.03 -16.72
N GLY A 40 5.84 -13.31 -17.36
CA GLY A 40 4.68 -13.98 -16.77
C GLY A 40 3.94 -13.12 -15.74
N LEU A 41 3.97 -11.79 -15.90
CA LEU A 41 3.15 -10.87 -15.13
C LEU A 41 1.89 -10.54 -15.93
N LEU A 42 0.73 -10.56 -15.27
CA LEU A 42 -0.58 -10.35 -15.89
C LEU A 42 -0.91 -11.34 -17.02
N ASP A 43 -0.21 -12.47 -17.08
CA ASP A 43 -0.35 -13.44 -18.19
C ASP A 43 -1.78 -13.92 -18.31
N ASP A 44 -2.40 -14.36 -17.21
CA ASP A 44 -3.79 -14.83 -17.17
C ASP A 44 -4.79 -13.75 -17.62
N SER A 45 -4.52 -12.48 -17.27
CA SER A 45 -5.38 -11.36 -17.65
C SER A 45 -5.20 -10.99 -19.12
N LEU A 46 -3.95 -10.99 -19.62
CA LEU A 46 -3.63 -10.61 -21.00
C LEU A 46 -4.00 -11.69 -22.01
N THR A 47 -4.01 -12.96 -21.62
CA THR A 47 -4.38 -14.11 -22.45
C THR A 47 -5.82 -14.59 -22.22
N SER A 48 -6.55 -13.99 -21.29
CA SER A 48 -7.92 -14.34 -20.95
C SER A 48 -8.85 -14.38 -22.18
N ASP A 49 -9.73 -15.35 -22.23
CA ASP A 49 -10.79 -15.42 -23.25
C ASP A 49 -11.84 -14.31 -23.07
N ASN A 50 -11.95 -13.73 -21.87
CA ASN A 50 -12.84 -12.61 -21.62
C ASN A 50 -12.25 -11.28 -22.19
N PRO A 51 -12.92 -10.67 -23.18
CA PRO A 51 -12.43 -9.43 -23.82
C PRO A 51 -12.33 -8.26 -22.84
N LEU A 52 -13.21 -8.20 -21.84
CA LEU A 52 -13.17 -7.15 -20.80
C LEU A 52 -11.90 -7.26 -19.95
N THR A 53 -11.57 -8.45 -19.48
CA THR A 53 -10.36 -8.71 -18.70
C THR A 53 -9.08 -8.34 -19.47
N ARG A 54 -8.99 -8.76 -20.76
CA ARG A 54 -7.86 -8.38 -21.62
C ARG A 54 -7.76 -6.86 -21.81
N HIS A 55 -8.90 -6.22 -22.08
CA HIS A 55 -8.92 -4.76 -22.30
C HIS A 55 -8.49 -4.00 -21.04
N THR A 56 -8.96 -4.43 -19.87
CA THR A 56 -8.58 -3.84 -18.58
C THR A 56 -7.09 -3.98 -18.31
N ALA A 57 -6.51 -5.17 -18.50
CA ALA A 57 -5.08 -5.38 -18.34
C ALA A 57 -4.24 -4.46 -19.28
N GLN A 58 -4.69 -4.27 -20.53
CA GLN A 58 -4.04 -3.34 -21.45
C GLN A 58 -4.18 -1.87 -21.01
N LEU A 59 -5.33 -1.48 -20.44
CA LEU A 59 -5.51 -0.15 -19.87
C LEU A 59 -4.61 0.10 -18.67
N GLU A 60 -4.43 -0.89 -17.81
CA GLU A 60 -3.52 -0.82 -16.66
C GLU A 60 -2.07 -0.58 -17.10
N ILE A 61 -1.60 -1.32 -18.10
CA ILE A 61 -0.27 -1.12 -18.69
C ILE A 61 -0.13 0.31 -19.25
N ARG A 62 -1.11 0.80 -20.00
CA ARG A 62 -1.11 2.17 -20.52
C ARG A 62 -1.16 3.22 -19.42
N ALA A 63 -1.94 2.98 -18.37
CA ALA A 63 -1.99 3.86 -17.20
C ALA A 63 -0.64 3.92 -16.48
N ALA A 64 0.01 2.77 -16.28
CA ALA A 64 1.36 2.70 -15.71
C ALA A 64 2.38 3.47 -16.57
N GLN A 65 2.36 3.29 -17.90
CA GLN A 65 3.18 4.08 -18.83
C GLN A 65 2.93 5.58 -18.68
N GLY A 66 1.65 5.98 -18.64
CA GLY A 66 1.24 7.37 -18.47
C GLY A 66 1.74 7.98 -17.17
N LEU A 67 1.59 7.26 -16.05
CA LEU A 67 2.06 7.69 -14.73
C LEU A 67 3.59 7.82 -14.67
N LEU A 68 4.32 6.85 -15.21
CA LEU A 68 5.78 6.91 -15.29
C LEU A 68 6.26 8.06 -16.19
N GLY A 69 5.61 8.26 -17.35
CA GLY A 69 5.88 9.38 -18.23
C GLY A 69 5.60 10.73 -17.58
N PHE A 70 4.46 10.86 -16.89
CA PHE A 70 4.14 12.05 -16.10
C PHE A 70 5.15 12.31 -14.99
N GLY A 71 5.56 11.27 -14.26
CA GLY A 71 6.62 11.34 -13.25
C GLY A 71 7.95 11.83 -13.84
N ALA A 72 8.33 11.36 -15.04
CA ALA A 72 9.50 11.82 -15.75
C ALA A 72 9.41 13.31 -16.10
N VAL A 73 8.28 13.77 -16.61
CA VAL A 73 8.03 15.20 -16.90
C VAL A 73 8.15 16.04 -15.62
N LEU A 74 7.57 15.57 -14.52
CA LEU A 74 7.71 16.26 -13.22
C LEU A 74 9.18 16.33 -12.78
N MET A 75 9.96 15.26 -12.92
CA MET A 75 11.39 15.27 -12.56
C MET A 75 12.17 16.24 -13.42
N PHE A 76 11.91 16.31 -14.73
CA PHE A 76 12.50 17.34 -15.59
C PHE A 76 12.08 18.75 -15.17
N ALA A 77 10.80 18.97 -14.90
CA ALA A 77 10.30 20.28 -14.44
C ALA A 77 10.97 20.71 -13.14
N VAL A 78 11.11 19.78 -12.18
CA VAL A 78 11.82 20.01 -10.93
C VAL A 78 13.31 20.29 -11.19
N GLY A 79 13.94 19.62 -12.13
CA GLY A 79 15.34 19.88 -12.54
C GLY A 79 15.55 21.30 -13.10
N ILE A 80 14.59 21.79 -13.91
CA ILE A 80 14.67 23.10 -14.56
C ILE A 80 14.26 24.24 -13.60
N TRP A 81 13.14 24.07 -12.86
CA TRP A 81 12.53 25.12 -12.04
C TRP A 81 12.73 24.93 -10.54
N GLY A 82 13.50 23.94 -10.10
CA GLY A 82 13.62 23.60 -8.68
C GLY A 82 14.08 24.76 -7.81
N GLU A 83 14.98 25.62 -8.29
CA GLU A 83 15.42 26.82 -7.57
C GLU A 83 14.26 27.83 -7.40
N ARG A 84 13.44 28.02 -8.46
CA ARG A 84 12.26 28.88 -8.39
C ARG A 84 11.19 28.31 -7.46
N ILE A 85 10.95 26.98 -7.53
CA ILE A 85 10.06 26.27 -6.61
C ILE A 85 10.55 26.43 -5.18
N ALA A 86 11.85 26.25 -4.94
CA ALA A 86 12.48 26.38 -3.63
C ALA A 86 12.37 27.82 -3.05
N ALA A 87 12.31 28.83 -3.90
CA ALA A 87 12.15 30.22 -3.52
C ALA A 87 10.69 30.65 -3.22
N THR A 88 9.72 29.77 -3.46
CA THR A 88 8.31 30.06 -3.15
C THR A 88 8.04 30.17 -1.66
N GLY A 89 7.01 30.94 -1.27
CA GLY A 89 6.58 31.05 0.12
C GLY A 89 6.20 29.70 0.73
N TRP A 90 5.56 28.84 -0.08
CA TRP A 90 5.18 27.50 0.31
C TRP A 90 6.40 26.61 0.65
N ALA A 91 7.42 26.60 -0.21
CA ALA A 91 8.61 25.79 0.03
C ALA A 91 9.42 26.29 1.24
N ARG A 92 9.43 27.62 1.48
CA ARG A 92 10.02 28.21 2.70
C ARG A 92 9.25 27.80 3.95
N ALA A 93 7.92 27.85 3.91
CA ALA A 93 7.07 27.41 5.01
C ALA A 93 7.27 25.90 5.31
N LEU A 94 7.35 25.06 4.28
CA LEU A 94 7.65 23.64 4.46
C LEU A 94 9.00 23.41 5.16
N ARG A 95 10.05 24.14 4.75
CA ARG A 95 11.39 24.01 5.33
C ARG A 95 11.52 24.54 6.75
N SER A 96 10.58 25.36 7.21
CA SER A 96 10.53 25.82 8.61
C SER A 96 9.93 24.77 9.55
N LEU A 97 9.31 23.70 9.02
CA LEU A 97 8.74 22.63 9.83
C LEU A 97 9.83 21.69 10.37
N PRO A 98 9.60 21.04 11.54
CA PRO A 98 10.50 19.99 12.04
C PRO A 98 10.67 18.89 10.98
N ASP A 99 11.89 18.39 10.82
CA ASP A 99 12.21 17.36 9.82
C ASP A 99 12.37 15.95 10.42
N ARG A 100 12.18 15.80 11.73
CA ARG A 100 12.30 14.51 12.44
C ARG A 100 11.28 14.38 13.55
N LEU A 101 11.02 13.14 13.92
CA LEU A 101 10.32 12.83 15.16
C LEU A 101 11.15 13.29 16.37
N THR A 102 10.49 13.42 17.52
CA THR A 102 11.19 13.61 18.78
C THR A 102 12.11 12.43 19.09
N PRO A 103 13.18 12.61 19.88
CA PRO A 103 14.06 11.52 20.27
C PRO A 103 13.32 10.33 20.89
N GLY A 104 12.29 10.57 21.70
CA GLY A 104 11.42 9.54 22.26
C GLY A 104 10.62 8.80 21.19
N GLY A 105 10.11 9.50 20.17
CA GLY A 105 9.43 8.92 19.03
C GLY A 105 10.34 8.00 18.21
N GLU A 106 11.57 8.41 17.95
CA GLU A 106 12.55 7.57 17.25
C GLU A 106 12.93 6.33 18.07
N ALA A 107 13.18 6.49 19.37
CA ALA A 107 13.48 5.36 20.27
C ALA A 107 12.31 4.36 20.33
N LEU A 108 11.08 4.83 20.35
CA LEU A 108 9.90 3.97 20.34
C LEU A 108 9.76 3.21 19.02
N ARG A 109 10.00 3.84 17.87
CA ARG A 109 10.00 3.15 16.57
C ARG A 109 11.01 1.99 16.54
N LEU A 110 12.19 2.17 17.14
CA LEU A 110 13.17 1.11 17.28
C LEU A 110 12.66 -0.02 18.19
N ARG A 111 11.96 0.30 19.29
CA ARG A 111 11.38 -0.71 20.19
C ARG A 111 10.26 -1.52 19.54
N LEU A 112 9.50 -0.93 18.63
CA LEU A 112 8.42 -1.62 17.90
C LEU A 112 8.93 -2.55 16.81
N PHE A 113 10.21 -2.48 16.46
CA PHE A 113 10.83 -3.36 15.45
C PHE A 113 10.58 -4.85 15.76
N GLY A 114 10.96 -5.31 16.93
CA GLY A 114 10.88 -6.74 17.29
C GLY A 114 9.44 -7.28 17.30
N PRO A 115 8.52 -6.69 18.07
CA PRO A 115 7.12 -7.15 18.12
C PRO A 115 6.41 -7.16 16.77
N SER A 116 6.51 -6.08 16.00
CA SER A 116 5.85 -5.99 14.68
C SER A 116 6.43 -7.00 13.70
N LEU A 117 7.75 -7.17 13.66
CA LEU A 117 8.40 -8.20 12.86
C LEU A 117 7.96 -9.61 13.29
N ALA A 118 7.95 -9.89 14.58
CA ALA A 118 7.58 -11.21 15.09
C ALA A 118 6.13 -11.58 14.74
N ILE A 119 5.18 -10.64 14.89
CA ILE A 119 3.77 -10.86 14.55
C ILE A 119 3.60 -11.10 13.06
N THR A 120 4.20 -10.26 12.20
CA THR A 120 4.07 -10.40 10.75
C THR A 120 4.74 -11.66 10.23
N LEU A 121 5.92 -12.02 10.74
CA LEU A 121 6.58 -13.29 10.38
C LEU A 121 5.76 -14.49 10.85
N ALA A 122 5.26 -14.48 12.08
CA ALA A 122 4.42 -15.57 12.59
C ALA A 122 3.15 -15.73 11.74
N ALA A 123 2.46 -14.64 11.42
CA ALA A 123 1.29 -14.68 10.54
C ALA A 123 1.63 -15.21 9.14
N THR A 124 2.74 -14.75 8.55
CA THR A 124 3.21 -15.23 7.24
C THR A 124 3.52 -16.72 7.29
N VAL A 125 4.24 -17.19 8.33
CA VAL A 125 4.56 -18.62 8.48
C VAL A 125 3.30 -19.45 8.67
N VAL A 126 2.38 -19.03 9.52
CA VAL A 126 1.14 -19.77 9.81
C VAL A 126 0.27 -19.88 8.55
N ILE A 127 0.01 -18.76 7.85
CA ILE A 127 -0.83 -18.80 6.67
C ILE A 127 -0.17 -19.57 5.51
N THR A 128 1.15 -19.46 5.35
CA THR A 128 1.90 -20.22 4.35
C THR A 128 1.91 -21.71 4.69
N ALA A 129 2.12 -22.07 5.96
CA ALA A 129 2.05 -23.48 6.40
C ALA A 129 0.65 -24.07 6.15
N TYR A 130 -0.39 -23.30 6.43
CA TYR A 130 -1.76 -23.67 6.09
C TYR A 130 -1.95 -23.83 4.58
N ALA A 131 -1.49 -22.88 3.78
CA ALA A 131 -1.59 -22.94 2.33
C ALA A 131 -0.87 -24.13 1.70
N VAL A 132 0.21 -24.63 2.32
CA VAL A 132 1.00 -25.77 1.82
C VAL A 132 0.50 -27.12 2.33
N TRP A 133 0.01 -27.17 3.56
CA TRP A 133 -0.26 -28.45 4.26
C TRP A 133 -1.67 -28.56 4.83
N GLY A 134 -2.54 -27.58 4.66
CA GLY A 134 -3.87 -27.58 5.25
C GLY A 134 -4.71 -28.81 4.89
N ASP A 135 -4.57 -29.32 3.67
CA ASP A 135 -5.25 -30.53 3.17
C ASP A 135 -4.84 -31.83 3.90
N ARG A 136 -3.69 -31.82 4.58
CA ARG A 136 -3.22 -32.97 5.39
C ARG A 136 -3.88 -33.06 6.75
N PHE A 137 -4.43 -31.94 7.26
CA PHE A 137 -4.94 -31.84 8.63
C PHE A 137 -6.43 -31.51 8.67
N LEU A 138 -6.99 -30.95 7.61
CA LEU A 138 -8.36 -30.48 7.55
C LEU A 138 -9.14 -31.18 6.44
N SER A 139 -10.43 -31.41 6.70
CA SER A 139 -11.34 -31.90 5.66
C SER A 139 -11.64 -30.82 4.62
N PHE A 140 -12.10 -31.24 3.45
CA PHE A 140 -12.51 -30.31 2.39
C PHE A 140 -13.58 -29.31 2.86
N ASP A 141 -14.57 -29.76 3.65
CA ASP A 141 -15.61 -28.89 4.23
C ASP A 141 -15.01 -27.83 5.17
N MET A 142 -14.03 -28.20 6.00
CA MET A 142 -13.34 -27.25 6.88
C MET A 142 -12.50 -26.25 6.10
N MET A 143 -11.81 -26.70 5.06
CA MET A 143 -11.05 -25.80 4.19
C MET A 143 -11.99 -24.83 3.45
N GLY A 144 -13.15 -25.29 3.00
CA GLY A 144 -14.17 -24.43 2.39
C GLY A 144 -14.59 -23.28 3.32
N LYS A 145 -14.82 -23.57 4.60
CA LYS A 145 -15.16 -22.55 5.62
C LYS A 145 -14.03 -21.55 5.90
N ILE A 146 -12.81 -21.87 5.51
CA ILE A 146 -11.64 -20.99 5.70
C ILE A 146 -11.34 -20.20 4.43
N ASN A 147 -11.39 -20.84 3.26
CA ASN A 147 -10.84 -20.33 2.00
C ASN A 147 -11.85 -19.67 1.08
N PHE A 148 -13.14 -20.09 1.13
CA PHE A 148 -14.15 -19.56 0.21
C PHE A 148 -14.64 -18.19 0.66
N GLU A 149 -15.34 -17.52 -0.23
CA GLU A 149 -16.03 -16.26 0.05
C GLU A 149 -16.87 -16.36 1.33
N ASP A 150 -16.86 -15.32 2.15
CA ASP A 150 -17.37 -15.30 3.53
C ASP A 150 -16.62 -16.25 4.49
N GLY A 151 -15.47 -16.78 4.08
CA GLY A 151 -14.65 -17.66 4.90
C GLY A 151 -13.92 -16.94 6.03
N LEU A 152 -13.20 -17.73 6.83
CA LEU A 152 -12.49 -17.20 8.00
C LEU A 152 -11.44 -16.15 7.62
N ILE A 153 -10.72 -16.36 6.51
CA ILE A 153 -9.64 -15.47 6.06
C ILE A 153 -10.20 -14.09 5.72
N GLU A 154 -11.25 -14.03 4.88
CA GLU A 154 -11.91 -12.80 4.46
C GLU A 154 -12.55 -12.07 5.65
N ASN A 155 -13.24 -12.79 6.54
CA ASN A 155 -13.78 -12.19 7.76
C ASN A 155 -12.72 -11.61 8.70
N CYS A 156 -11.58 -12.28 8.87
CA CYS A 156 -10.45 -11.74 9.62
C CYS A 156 -9.89 -10.47 8.99
N GLN A 157 -9.78 -10.41 7.67
CA GLN A 157 -9.36 -9.30 6.85
C GLN A 157 -10.27 -8.09 7.07
N ALA A 158 -11.58 -8.27 6.93
CA ALA A 158 -12.58 -7.24 7.21
C ALA A 158 -12.48 -6.72 8.66
N ILE A 159 -12.31 -7.61 9.65
CA ILE A 159 -12.12 -7.24 11.05
C ILE A 159 -10.84 -6.42 11.24
N PHE A 160 -9.73 -6.77 10.60
CA PHE A 160 -8.47 -6.04 10.72
C PHE A 160 -8.59 -4.63 10.12
N PHE A 161 -9.23 -4.47 8.97
CA PHE A 161 -9.53 -3.15 8.41
C PHE A 161 -10.47 -2.35 9.32
N ALA A 162 -11.54 -2.95 9.83
CA ALA A 162 -12.47 -2.29 10.75
C ALA A 162 -11.73 -1.77 12.00
N LEU A 163 -10.90 -2.60 12.61
CA LEU A 163 -10.13 -2.22 13.80
C LEU A 163 -9.11 -1.12 13.47
N ALA A 164 -8.41 -1.19 12.34
CA ALA A 164 -7.51 -0.14 11.88
C ALA A 164 -8.27 1.19 11.67
N GLY A 165 -9.45 1.13 11.07
CA GLY A 165 -10.33 2.28 10.87
C GLY A 165 -10.78 2.91 12.19
N VAL A 166 -11.29 2.10 13.12
CA VAL A 166 -11.72 2.54 14.45
C VAL A 166 -10.56 3.16 15.22
N LEU A 167 -9.39 2.53 15.23
CA LEU A 167 -8.19 3.08 15.89
C LEU A 167 -7.83 4.44 15.29
N SER A 168 -7.81 4.58 13.97
CA SER A 168 -7.49 5.83 13.29
C SER A 168 -8.48 6.95 13.65
N LEU A 169 -9.79 6.65 13.67
CA LEU A 169 -10.83 7.60 14.08
C LEU A 169 -10.70 7.99 15.56
N ILE A 170 -10.36 7.04 16.45
CA ILE A 170 -10.09 7.32 17.85
C ILE A 170 -8.92 8.29 17.99
N TRP A 171 -7.83 8.10 17.24
CA TRP A 171 -6.68 9.01 17.27
C TRP A 171 -7.03 10.39 16.71
N ALA A 172 -7.86 10.47 15.67
CA ALA A 172 -8.38 11.74 15.17
C ALA A 172 -9.23 12.50 16.20
N ALA A 173 -9.99 11.80 17.04
CA ALA A 173 -10.89 12.36 18.03
C ALA A 173 -10.18 12.71 19.36
N LYS A 174 -9.36 11.82 19.89
CA LYS A 174 -8.76 11.93 21.24
C LYS A 174 -7.58 12.88 21.34
N GLY A 175 -6.98 13.30 20.22
CA GLY A 175 -5.86 14.22 20.22
C GLY A 175 -6.29 15.67 20.30
N ARG A 176 -5.34 16.59 20.63
CA ARG A 176 -5.33 17.93 20.10
C ARG A 176 -4.31 17.97 18.96
N PRO A 177 -4.49 17.14 17.91
CA PRO A 177 -3.59 17.14 16.79
C PRO A 177 -3.73 18.49 16.09
N ASN A 178 -2.65 18.97 15.46
CA ASN A 178 -2.79 20.05 14.50
C ASN A 178 -3.79 19.62 13.39
N GLY A 179 -4.38 20.59 12.69
CA GLY A 179 -5.41 20.30 11.68
C GLY A 179 -4.98 19.27 10.63
N GLY A 180 -3.68 19.29 10.23
CA GLY A 180 -3.13 18.35 9.26
C GLY A 180 -3.13 16.90 9.75
N ARG A 181 -2.70 16.65 10.97
CA ARG A 181 -2.71 15.30 11.57
C ARG A 181 -4.12 14.75 11.76
N ARG A 182 -5.03 15.61 12.23
CA ARG A 182 -6.44 15.22 12.38
C ARG A 182 -7.06 14.84 11.04
N PHE A 183 -6.81 15.63 10.00
CA PHE A 183 -7.29 15.34 8.66
C PHE A 183 -6.75 13.99 8.13
N THR A 184 -5.44 13.77 8.26
CA THR A 184 -4.81 12.50 7.85
C THR A 184 -5.47 11.30 8.52
N TRP A 185 -5.66 11.36 9.83
CA TRP A 185 -6.24 10.23 10.57
C TRP A 185 -7.72 10.02 10.31
N LEU A 186 -8.49 11.08 10.06
CA LEU A 186 -9.87 10.97 9.60
C LEU A 186 -9.93 10.31 8.23
N LEU A 187 -9.10 10.77 7.29
CA LEU A 187 -9.05 10.21 5.94
C LEU A 187 -8.67 8.72 5.96
N LEU A 188 -7.65 8.35 6.72
CA LEU A 188 -7.25 6.95 6.87
C LEU A 188 -8.34 6.11 7.56
N GLY A 189 -8.96 6.64 8.62
CA GLY A 189 -10.03 5.95 9.31
C GLY A 189 -11.22 5.68 8.39
N LEU A 190 -11.65 6.68 7.62
CA LEU A 190 -12.71 6.51 6.62
C LEU A 190 -12.28 5.55 5.50
N GLY A 191 -11.02 5.62 5.06
CA GLY A 191 -10.47 4.70 4.06
C GLY A 191 -10.49 3.24 4.52
N PHE A 192 -10.09 2.96 5.76
CA PHE A 192 -10.14 1.59 6.30
C PHE A 192 -11.56 1.09 6.54
N ILE A 193 -12.50 1.96 6.96
CA ILE A 193 -13.91 1.60 7.05
C ILE A 193 -14.49 1.32 5.66
N PHE A 194 -14.09 2.11 4.65
CA PHE A 194 -14.44 1.84 3.26
C PHE A 194 -13.92 0.46 2.82
N LEU A 195 -12.64 0.14 3.05
CA LEU A 195 -12.09 -1.20 2.75
C LEU A 195 -12.85 -2.30 3.48
N THR A 196 -13.24 -2.09 4.75
CA THR A 196 -14.10 -3.05 5.46
C THR A 196 -15.42 -3.28 4.72
N GLY A 197 -16.06 -2.21 4.23
CA GLY A 197 -17.27 -2.30 3.43
C GLY A 197 -17.07 -3.10 2.15
N GLU A 198 -15.97 -2.88 1.46
CA GLU A 198 -15.59 -3.59 0.25
C GLU A 198 -15.42 -5.10 0.48
N GLU A 199 -14.77 -5.50 1.58
CA GLU A 199 -14.57 -6.92 1.94
C GLU A 199 -15.88 -7.65 2.23
N ILE A 200 -16.86 -6.98 2.87
CA ILE A 200 -18.15 -7.58 3.18
C ILE A 200 -19.22 -7.26 2.12
N SER A 201 -18.81 -6.85 0.92
CA SER A 201 -19.70 -6.42 -0.16
C SER A 201 -20.81 -5.47 0.33
N TRP A 202 -20.42 -4.49 1.18
CA TRP A 202 -21.31 -3.51 1.83
C TRP A 202 -22.47 -4.13 2.58
N GLY A 203 -22.30 -5.35 3.08
CA GLY A 203 -23.31 -6.10 3.80
C GLY A 203 -24.34 -6.76 2.90
N GLN A 204 -24.11 -6.86 1.60
CA GLN A 204 -25.03 -7.50 0.66
C GLN A 204 -25.48 -8.88 1.13
N ARG A 205 -24.54 -9.70 1.59
CA ARG A 205 -24.82 -11.05 2.06
C ARG A 205 -25.52 -11.08 3.42
N ILE A 206 -25.27 -10.05 4.25
CA ILE A 206 -25.92 -9.91 5.58
C ILE A 206 -27.39 -9.50 5.41
N PHE A 207 -27.66 -8.57 4.51
CA PHE A 207 -28.99 -7.99 4.31
C PHE A 207 -29.77 -8.63 3.16
N GLY A 208 -29.14 -9.50 2.35
CA GLY A 208 -29.79 -10.29 1.30
C GLY A 208 -30.30 -9.46 0.11
N PHE A 209 -29.67 -8.33 -0.23
CA PHE A 209 -30.06 -7.56 -1.40
C PHE A 209 -29.29 -7.99 -2.66
N ALA A 210 -29.93 -7.85 -3.83
CA ALA A 210 -29.31 -8.17 -5.11
C ALA A 210 -28.38 -7.06 -5.57
N THR A 211 -27.31 -7.42 -6.29
CA THR A 211 -26.43 -6.45 -6.94
C THR A 211 -27.23 -5.70 -8.02
N PRO A 212 -27.15 -4.35 -8.05
CA PRO A 212 -27.76 -3.59 -9.14
C PRO A 212 -27.19 -4.02 -10.50
N GLU A 213 -28.03 -4.15 -11.52
CA GLU A 213 -27.66 -4.65 -12.86
C GLU A 213 -26.48 -3.87 -13.46
N ALA A 214 -26.42 -2.56 -13.26
CA ALA A 214 -25.34 -1.71 -13.76
C ALA A 214 -23.97 -2.06 -13.15
N ILE A 215 -23.93 -2.59 -11.93
CA ILE A 215 -22.72 -3.05 -11.25
C ILE A 215 -22.43 -4.50 -11.61
N GLU A 216 -23.44 -5.35 -11.64
CA GLU A 216 -23.32 -6.78 -11.96
C GLU A 216 -22.66 -7.04 -13.32
N VAL A 217 -22.95 -6.20 -14.32
CA VAL A 217 -22.39 -6.32 -15.68
C VAL A 217 -20.87 -6.05 -15.72
N VAL A 218 -20.37 -5.18 -14.85
CA VAL A 218 -18.94 -4.74 -14.87
C VAL A 218 -18.11 -5.29 -13.71
N ASN A 219 -18.75 -5.96 -12.75
CA ASN A 219 -18.08 -6.57 -11.61
C ASN A 219 -17.77 -8.04 -11.91
N VAL A 220 -16.52 -8.44 -11.70
CA VAL A 220 -16.02 -9.80 -12.03
C VAL A 220 -16.74 -10.88 -11.21
N GLN A 221 -17.04 -10.59 -9.94
CA GLN A 221 -17.71 -11.50 -9.01
C GLN A 221 -19.23 -11.28 -8.94
N LYS A 222 -19.75 -10.27 -9.66
CA LYS A 222 -21.16 -9.87 -9.64
C LYS A 222 -21.67 -9.42 -8.26
N GLU A 223 -20.81 -8.87 -7.45
CA GLU A 223 -21.06 -8.41 -6.10
C GLU A 223 -21.18 -6.90 -6.02
N PHE A 224 -21.76 -6.42 -4.92
CA PHE A 224 -21.89 -4.99 -4.64
C PHE A 224 -20.62 -4.47 -3.97
N ASN A 225 -19.49 -4.50 -4.69
CA ASN A 225 -18.22 -3.93 -4.27
C ASN A 225 -17.51 -3.24 -5.46
N LEU A 226 -16.56 -2.36 -5.18
CA LEU A 226 -15.81 -1.62 -6.18
C LEU A 226 -14.49 -2.29 -6.55
N HIS A 227 -13.89 -3.05 -5.64
CA HIS A 227 -12.57 -3.63 -5.87
C HIS A 227 -12.58 -4.69 -6.99
N ASN A 228 -13.73 -5.31 -7.25
CA ASN A 228 -13.95 -6.25 -8.35
C ASN A 228 -14.48 -5.58 -9.64
N LEU A 229 -14.61 -4.24 -9.66
CA LEU A 229 -14.96 -3.53 -10.88
C LEU A 229 -13.77 -3.43 -11.81
N LEU A 230 -14.05 -3.43 -13.11
CA LEU A 230 -13.04 -3.25 -14.16
C LEU A 230 -11.88 -4.29 -14.09
N GLY A 231 -12.21 -5.52 -13.79
CA GLY A 231 -11.22 -6.57 -13.60
C GLY A 231 -10.47 -6.41 -12.27
N TYR A 232 -9.14 -6.43 -12.33
CA TYR A 232 -8.28 -6.35 -11.13
C TYR A 232 -7.60 -4.99 -10.95
N LEU A 233 -8.11 -3.93 -11.60
CA LEU A 233 -7.47 -2.60 -11.55
C LEU A 233 -7.31 -2.09 -10.12
N PHE A 234 -8.36 -2.18 -9.30
CA PHE A 234 -8.32 -1.69 -7.93
C PHE A 234 -7.42 -2.54 -7.05
N ASP A 235 -7.37 -3.85 -7.26
CA ASP A 235 -6.43 -4.74 -6.58
C ASP A 235 -4.97 -4.37 -6.91
N HIS A 236 -4.65 -4.15 -8.18
CA HIS A 236 -3.31 -3.71 -8.59
C HIS A 236 -2.93 -2.33 -8.01
N LEU A 237 -3.87 -1.39 -7.95
CA LEU A 237 -3.65 -0.09 -7.30
C LEU A 237 -3.44 -0.23 -5.80
N PHE A 238 -4.18 -1.12 -5.14
CA PHE A 238 -3.99 -1.43 -3.72
C PHE A 238 -2.61 -2.02 -3.46
N ILE A 239 -2.19 -3.03 -4.23
CA ILE A 239 -0.86 -3.66 -4.12
C ILE A 239 0.24 -2.62 -4.28
N LEU A 240 0.15 -1.80 -5.32
CA LEU A 240 1.14 -0.74 -5.58
C LEU A 240 1.17 0.27 -4.44
N GLY A 241 0.01 0.75 -4.00
CA GLY A 241 -0.11 1.71 -2.89
C GLY A 241 0.44 1.14 -1.59
N PHE A 242 0.13 -0.11 -1.28
CA PHE A 242 0.62 -0.81 -0.11
C PHE A 242 2.15 -0.97 -0.12
N PHE A 243 2.72 -1.39 -1.26
CA PHE A 243 4.17 -1.50 -1.42
C PHE A 243 4.88 -0.14 -1.32
N LEU A 244 4.33 0.89 -1.98
CA LEU A 244 4.89 2.25 -1.89
C LEU A 244 4.87 2.76 -0.45
N TRP A 245 3.79 2.52 0.27
CA TRP A 245 3.66 2.93 1.67
C TRP A 245 4.59 2.15 2.60
N GLY A 246 4.64 0.83 2.45
CA GLY A 246 5.37 -0.07 3.36
C GLY A 246 6.87 -0.14 3.10
N ALA A 247 7.29 -0.01 1.85
CA ALA A 247 8.68 -0.17 1.44
C ALA A 247 9.33 1.15 1.00
N VAL A 248 8.74 1.81 -0.01
CA VAL A 248 9.40 2.95 -0.66
C VAL A 248 9.37 4.20 0.23
N LEU A 249 8.23 4.52 0.81
CA LEU A 249 8.08 5.72 1.64
C LEU A 249 8.97 5.71 2.89
N PRO A 250 9.11 4.61 3.65
CA PRO A 250 10.08 4.52 4.75
C PRO A 250 11.53 4.71 4.32
N LEU A 251 11.91 4.20 3.15
CA LEU A 251 13.25 4.42 2.59
C LEU A 251 13.46 5.88 2.22
N LEU A 252 12.54 6.49 1.48
CA LEU A 252 12.62 7.90 1.10
C LEU A 252 12.63 8.82 2.34
N TYR A 253 11.91 8.46 3.40
CA TYR A 253 11.93 9.19 4.66
C TYR A 253 13.34 9.30 5.26
N GLN A 254 14.22 8.33 5.05
CA GLN A 254 15.60 8.39 5.53
C GLN A 254 16.44 9.44 4.78
N TRP A 255 16.17 9.64 3.50
CA TRP A 255 17.03 10.40 2.59
C TRP A 255 16.48 11.78 2.24
N VAL A 256 15.15 11.97 2.24
CA VAL A 256 14.50 13.19 1.73
C VAL A 256 13.97 14.03 2.89
N ALA A 257 14.66 15.12 3.23
CA ALA A 257 14.32 15.99 4.36
C ALA A 257 12.91 16.63 4.20
N ASP A 258 12.54 17.04 3.00
CA ASP A 258 11.22 17.67 2.78
C ASP A 258 10.09 16.66 2.95
N LEU A 259 10.30 15.39 2.58
CA LEU A 259 9.36 14.30 2.86
C LEU A 259 9.22 14.07 4.37
N ARG A 260 10.33 14.05 5.12
CA ARG A 260 10.28 13.94 6.59
C ARG A 260 9.44 15.05 7.22
N ARG A 261 9.63 16.29 6.76
CA ARG A 261 8.84 17.44 7.23
C ARG A 261 7.35 17.26 6.97
N ILE A 262 6.98 16.82 5.77
CA ILE A 262 5.58 16.53 5.40
C ILE A 262 5.01 15.46 6.31
N VAL A 263 5.70 14.34 6.47
CA VAL A 263 5.27 13.21 7.31
C VAL A 263 5.09 13.64 8.76
N VAL A 264 6.05 14.39 9.32
CA VAL A 264 5.96 14.90 10.70
C VAL A 264 4.80 15.88 10.87
N ALA A 265 4.63 16.80 9.93
CA ALA A 265 3.59 17.83 9.98
C ALA A 265 2.19 17.23 9.81
N THR A 266 2.01 16.31 8.88
CA THR A 266 0.72 15.67 8.60
C THR A 266 0.41 14.52 9.57
N GLY A 267 1.42 13.99 10.28
CA GLY A 267 1.27 12.79 11.08
C GLY A 267 0.95 11.54 10.26
N PHE A 268 1.33 11.55 8.98
CA PHE A 268 1.14 10.37 8.11
C PHE A 268 1.89 9.17 8.71
N PRO A 269 1.21 8.03 8.90
CA PRO A 269 1.80 6.89 9.57
C PRO A 269 2.86 6.23 8.71
N LEU A 270 4.05 6.07 9.26
CA LEU A 270 5.11 5.26 8.67
C LEU A 270 5.31 4.01 9.53
N PRO A 271 5.44 2.84 8.93
CA PRO A 271 5.74 1.61 9.65
C PRO A 271 7.11 1.68 10.33
N SER A 272 7.27 1.01 11.47
CA SER A 272 8.59 0.67 12.00
C SER A 272 9.35 -0.20 10.98
N ALA A 273 10.67 -0.30 11.09
CA ALA A 273 11.45 -1.12 10.17
C ALA A 273 11.00 -2.61 10.21
N GLY A 274 10.59 -3.12 11.37
CA GLY A 274 10.06 -4.48 11.50
C GLY A 274 8.74 -4.66 10.75
N LEU A 275 7.82 -3.70 10.89
CA LEU A 275 6.55 -3.73 10.17
C LEU A 275 6.75 -3.52 8.66
N ALA A 276 7.70 -2.66 8.26
CA ALA A 276 8.05 -2.47 6.85
C ALA A 276 8.51 -3.79 6.18
N VAL A 277 9.29 -4.61 6.89
CA VAL A 277 9.63 -5.97 6.43
C VAL A 277 8.38 -6.82 6.24
N GLY A 278 7.44 -6.79 7.19
CA GLY A 278 6.16 -7.48 7.07
C GLY A 278 5.35 -7.03 5.85
N MET A 279 5.29 -5.72 5.61
CA MET A 279 4.60 -5.17 4.43
C MET A 279 5.29 -5.58 3.11
N VAL A 280 6.62 -5.65 3.08
CA VAL A 280 7.35 -6.18 1.92
C VAL A 280 7.03 -7.66 1.71
N LEU A 281 7.03 -8.47 2.76
CA LEU A 281 6.68 -9.89 2.67
C LEU A 281 5.26 -10.10 2.13
N ALA A 282 4.27 -9.34 2.64
CA ALA A 282 2.92 -9.37 2.12
C ALA A 282 2.86 -8.97 0.63
N SER A 283 3.61 -7.94 0.23
CA SER A 283 3.70 -7.50 -1.17
C SER A 283 4.34 -8.54 -2.10
N LEU A 284 5.18 -9.43 -1.58
CA LEU A 284 5.79 -10.52 -2.35
C LEU A 284 4.85 -11.73 -2.55
N MET A 285 3.70 -11.77 -1.87
CA MET A 285 2.67 -12.78 -2.08
C MET A 285 1.93 -12.51 -3.40
N GLN A 286 2.61 -12.78 -4.50
CA GLN A 286 2.09 -12.64 -5.86
C GLN A 286 1.93 -14.03 -6.49
N GLU A 287 0.81 -14.25 -7.20
CA GLU A 287 0.50 -15.52 -7.88
C GLU A 287 1.71 -16.09 -8.64
N PRO A 288 2.36 -15.33 -9.55
CA PRO A 288 3.48 -15.86 -10.33
C PRO A 288 4.72 -16.23 -9.50
N LEU A 289 4.87 -15.69 -8.30
CA LEU A 289 5.99 -15.99 -7.42
C LEU A 289 5.69 -17.21 -6.53
N VAL A 290 4.50 -17.22 -5.95
CA VAL A 290 4.09 -18.25 -4.98
C VAL A 290 3.90 -19.61 -5.67
N THR A 291 3.19 -19.63 -6.80
CA THR A 291 2.86 -20.89 -7.52
C THR A 291 4.06 -21.58 -8.13
N ARG A 292 5.19 -20.89 -8.29
CA ARG A 292 6.48 -21.51 -8.62
C ARG A 292 7.06 -22.34 -7.48
N VAL A 293 6.68 -22.08 -6.24
CA VAL A 293 7.20 -22.73 -5.04
C VAL A 293 6.22 -23.79 -4.54
N PHE A 294 4.93 -23.46 -4.48
CA PHE A 294 3.88 -24.38 -4.08
C PHE A 294 2.52 -23.92 -4.64
N VAL A 295 1.59 -24.87 -4.72
CA VAL A 295 0.19 -24.59 -5.07
C VAL A 295 -0.60 -24.55 -3.76
N PRO A 296 -1.33 -23.45 -3.47
CA PRO A 296 -2.14 -23.37 -2.27
C PRO A 296 -3.22 -24.44 -2.22
N VAL A 297 -3.57 -24.89 -1.02
CA VAL A 297 -4.66 -25.87 -0.79
C VAL A 297 -5.97 -25.38 -1.44
N GLY A 298 -6.80 -26.33 -1.84
CA GLY A 298 -7.98 -26.10 -2.68
C GLY A 298 -8.88 -24.96 -2.19
N GLY A 299 -9.21 -24.08 -3.11
CA GLY A 299 -10.03 -22.88 -2.87
C GLY A 299 -9.31 -21.66 -2.32
N LEU A 300 -8.08 -21.78 -1.83
CA LEU A 300 -7.32 -20.63 -1.33
C LEU A 300 -6.54 -19.97 -2.48
N ARG A 301 -6.86 -18.71 -2.75
CA ARG A 301 -6.14 -17.89 -3.73
C ARG A 301 -4.95 -17.19 -3.08
N VAL A 302 -3.87 -16.98 -3.83
CA VAL A 302 -2.70 -16.22 -3.33
C VAL A 302 -3.08 -14.77 -2.99
N ALA A 303 -4.03 -14.20 -3.72
CA ALA A 303 -4.60 -12.88 -3.44
C ALA A 303 -5.12 -12.79 -2.00
N GLU A 304 -5.90 -13.79 -1.54
CA GLU A 304 -6.44 -13.84 -0.17
C GLU A 304 -5.35 -13.81 0.91
N ILE A 305 -4.25 -14.56 0.67
CA ILE A 305 -3.09 -14.56 1.58
C ILE A 305 -2.49 -13.16 1.68
N ARG A 306 -2.31 -12.49 0.54
CA ARG A 306 -1.75 -11.15 0.45
C ARG A 306 -2.63 -10.12 1.15
N GLU A 307 -3.92 -10.16 0.89
CA GLU A 307 -4.90 -9.23 1.43
C GLU A 307 -5.02 -9.38 2.95
N PHE A 308 -5.10 -10.61 3.45
CA PHE A 308 -5.07 -10.92 4.88
C PHE A 308 -3.82 -10.35 5.57
N LEU A 309 -2.63 -10.58 5.02
CA LEU A 309 -1.39 -10.06 5.57
C LEU A 309 -1.32 -8.53 5.48
N SER A 310 -1.86 -7.93 4.42
CA SER A 310 -1.91 -6.49 4.25
C SER A 310 -2.83 -5.83 5.27
N ALA A 311 -4.02 -6.38 5.50
CA ALA A 311 -4.96 -5.92 6.52
C ALA A 311 -4.37 -6.00 7.93
N LEU A 312 -3.69 -7.11 8.26
CA LEU A 312 -2.95 -7.24 9.52
C LEU A 312 -1.86 -6.17 9.66
N CYS A 313 -1.08 -5.92 8.60
CA CYS A 313 -0.06 -4.88 8.59
C CYS A 313 -0.66 -3.49 8.84
N PHE A 314 -1.80 -3.16 8.26
CA PHE A 314 -2.48 -1.89 8.51
C PHE A 314 -2.99 -1.77 9.96
N LEU A 315 -3.52 -2.84 10.52
CA LEU A 315 -3.89 -2.86 11.94
C LEU A 315 -2.68 -2.60 12.84
N LEU A 316 -1.56 -3.28 12.60
CA LEU A 316 -0.31 -3.06 13.34
C LEU A 316 0.23 -1.65 13.15
N LEU A 317 0.13 -1.08 11.94
CA LEU A 317 0.53 0.29 11.65
C LEU A 317 -0.27 1.28 12.50
N MET A 318 -1.58 1.12 12.61
CA MET A 318 -2.42 1.98 13.45
C MET A 318 -2.12 1.80 14.94
N TYR A 319 -1.78 0.60 15.37
CA TYR A 319 -1.30 0.35 16.73
C TYR A 319 0.03 1.09 17.02
N GLU A 320 1.00 1.00 16.11
CA GLU A 320 2.29 1.72 16.21
C GLU A 320 2.08 3.24 16.31
N VAL A 321 1.23 3.80 15.44
CA VAL A 321 0.88 5.23 15.47
C VAL A 321 0.29 5.64 16.81
N GLY A 322 -0.59 4.83 17.37
CA GLY A 322 -1.17 5.08 18.69
C GLY A 322 -0.11 5.17 19.78
N LYS A 323 0.88 4.27 19.78
CA LYS A 323 2.00 4.30 20.73
C LYS A 323 2.86 5.56 20.56
N LEU A 324 3.21 5.90 19.31
CA LEU A 324 3.99 7.10 18.99
C LEU A 324 3.28 8.40 19.41
N HIS A 325 1.95 8.43 19.28
CA HIS A 325 1.15 9.58 19.69
C HIS A 325 1.17 9.80 21.22
N HIS A 326 1.20 8.73 22.01
CA HIS A 326 1.28 8.84 23.46
C HIS A 326 2.64 9.37 23.95
N VAL A 327 3.73 8.99 23.30
CA VAL A 327 5.08 9.48 23.65
C VAL A 327 5.23 10.96 23.32
N GLY A 328 4.78 11.44 22.17
CA GLY A 328 4.85 12.86 21.80
C GLY A 328 3.93 13.79 22.62
N ARG A 329 3.19 13.25 23.60
CA ARG A 329 2.44 14.06 24.59
C ARG A 329 3.17 14.19 25.93
N ALA A 330 4.12 13.30 26.19
CA ALA A 330 4.88 13.30 27.43
C ALA A 330 6.14 14.18 27.36
N GLU A 331 6.51 14.62 26.14
CA GLU A 331 7.57 15.57 25.84
C GLU A 331 6.99 16.96 25.47
#